data_2694eb6ab2592870a3a369b492ab060a
#
_entry.id   2694eb6ab2592870a3a369b492ab060a
#
_cell.length_a   1.000
_cell.length_b   1.000
_cell.length_c   1.000
_cell.angle_alpha   90.00
_cell.angle_beta   90.00
_cell.angle_gamma   90.00
#
_symmetry.space_group_name_H-M   'P 1'
#
loop_
_entity.id
_entity.type
_entity.pdbx_description
1 polymer ?
#
loop_
_entity_poly.entity_id
_entity_poly.type
_entity_poly.pdbx_seq_one_letter_code
_entity_poly.pdbx_strand_id
1 'polypeptide(L)'
;MDGDLDRDARTVFELARSRFTAMSMIARGARGRSQMGRNPQLLWHLARTHWRGDAREWFAIDDLAIAAARARIAAHDPAVTFVALLALDKCSHASGHESADARRAVLALDEHVGALRADLERAGTWDETHLWITSDHGHSPVRAHDDLAGAIRDAGHRVIAHPWVFTPRADVAVMVSGNAMAHIYLDPHDRERRWWPALRDRWTSLADMLIEREAVDLLIRPHDAGRVEICARTRGAAFIERARNRLAYRPQTGDPLGLGELPPLDPFECHEASLDGPYPDAMVQVASLAAASRSGDLIVSAARGWDFRARYEPIPHVSTHGALLREHMLVPLLTNRPLGNGPRRTVDVMPSALHVLGIPAPGILDGRSFV
;
A
#
# COMPACT_ATOMS: atom_id res chain seq x y z
N MET A 1 -0.94 -7.03 -13.10
CA MET A 1 -0.93 -7.24 -11.64
C MET A 1 -1.09 -8.70 -11.23
N ASP A 2 -2.14 -9.45 -11.64
CA ASP A 2 -2.27 -10.87 -11.24
C ASP A 2 -1.05 -11.73 -11.60
N GLY A 3 -0.38 -11.45 -12.73
CA GLY A 3 0.85 -12.13 -13.16
C GLY A 3 2.11 -11.71 -12.38
N ASP A 4 1.99 -10.66 -11.57
CA ASP A 4 3.10 -10.14 -10.76
C ASP A 4 3.13 -10.73 -9.35
N LEU A 5 2.06 -11.41 -8.96
CA LEU A 5 2.02 -12.15 -7.70
C LEU A 5 2.90 -13.39 -7.80
N ASP A 6 3.55 -13.73 -6.69
CA ASP A 6 4.23 -15.00 -6.54
C ASP A 6 3.28 -16.15 -6.91
N ARG A 7 3.76 -17.09 -7.74
CA ARG A 7 2.95 -18.22 -8.22
C ARG A 7 2.59 -19.19 -7.11
N ASP A 8 3.44 -19.30 -6.11
CA ASP A 8 3.25 -20.20 -4.97
C ASP A 8 2.35 -19.57 -3.89
N ALA A 9 2.19 -18.24 -3.88
CA ALA A 9 1.27 -17.55 -2.98
C ALA A 9 -0.15 -17.56 -3.54
N ARG A 10 -1.04 -18.33 -2.94
CA ARG A 10 -2.44 -18.42 -3.35
C ARG A 10 -3.29 -17.31 -2.72
N THR A 11 -4.19 -16.73 -3.50
CA THR A 11 -5.14 -15.73 -3.01
C THR A 11 -6.36 -16.40 -2.35
N VAL A 12 -7.09 -15.67 -1.51
CA VAL A 12 -8.35 -16.13 -0.94
C VAL A 12 -9.36 -16.49 -2.06
N PHE A 13 -9.31 -15.81 -3.20
CA PHE A 13 -10.18 -16.12 -4.34
C PHE A 13 -9.84 -17.45 -5.05
N GLU A 14 -8.61 -17.90 -4.97
CA GLU A 14 -8.21 -19.22 -5.49
C GLU A 14 -8.58 -20.35 -4.54
N LEU A 15 -8.69 -20.06 -3.25
CA LEU A 15 -8.97 -21.03 -2.20
C LEU A 15 -10.47 -21.18 -1.92
N ALA A 16 -11.23 -20.09 -1.95
CA ALA A 16 -12.67 -20.12 -1.67
C ALA A 16 -13.47 -20.92 -2.73
N ARG A 17 -14.45 -21.67 -2.28
CA ARG A 17 -15.36 -22.47 -3.15
C ARG A 17 -16.17 -21.61 -4.13
N SER A 18 -16.63 -20.43 -3.68
CA SER A 18 -17.31 -19.43 -4.48
C SER A 18 -16.85 -18.04 -4.07
N ARG A 19 -16.81 -17.10 -5.02
CA ARG A 19 -16.22 -15.77 -4.82
C ARG A 19 -16.83 -14.76 -5.76
N PHE A 20 -16.79 -13.50 -5.31
CA PHE A 20 -17.04 -12.34 -6.14
C PHE A 20 -16.08 -11.22 -5.74
N THR A 21 -15.61 -10.44 -6.71
CA THR A 21 -14.83 -9.23 -6.47
C THR A 21 -15.27 -8.10 -7.39
N ALA A 22 -15.41 -6.92 -6.83
CA ALA A 22 -15.68 -5.69 -7.56
C ALA A 22 -14.52 -4.70 -7.36
N MET A 23 -14.04 -4.12 -8.46
CA MET A 23 -13.00 -3.08 -8.53
C MET A 23 -11.64 -3.47 -7.93
N SER A 24 -11.41 -4.75 -7.65
CA SER A 24 -10.12 -5.21 -7.13
C SER A 24 -9.02 -5.16 -8.19
N MET A 25 -7.89 -4.58 -7.84
CA MET A 25 -6.68 -4.55 -8.68
C MET A 25 -6.06 -5.95 -8.80
N ILE A 26 -6.15 -6.76 -7.74
CA ILE A 26 -5.69 -8.14 -7.67
C ILE A 26 -6.91 -9.04 -7.54
N ALA A 27 -7.16 -9.86 -8.54
CA ALA A 27 -8.32 -10.73 -8.59
C ALA A 27 -7.97 -12.15 -9.11
N ARG A 28 -6.71 -12.56 -8.96
CA ARG A 28 -6.26 -13.91 -9.33
C ARG A 28 -7.14 -14.95 -8.61
N GLY A 29 -7.77 -15.83 -9.37
CA GLY A 29 -8.77 -16.78 -8.87
C GLY A 29 -10.22 -16.38 -9.14
N ALA A 30 -10.55 -15.09 -9.32
CA ALA A 30 -11.85 -14.64 -9.78
C ALA A 30 -11.80 -14.29 -11.27
N ARG A 31 -12.75 -14.83 -12.07
CA ARG A 31 -12.80 -14.62 -13.53
C ARG A 31 -14.24 -14.53 -14.03
N GLY A 32 -14.44 -13.90 -15.20
CA GLY A 32 -15.75 -13.82 -15.84
C GLY A 32 -16.80 -13.20 -14.92
N ARG A 33 -17.88 -13.91 -14.66
CA ARG A 33 -19.00 -13.44 -13.83
C ARG A 33 -18.67 -13.29 -12.34
N SER A 34 -17.52 -13.83 -11.87
CA SER A 34 -17.08 -13.66 -10.48
C SER A 34 -16.24 -12.39 -10.27
N GLN A 35 -16.12 -11.55 -11.29
CA GLN A 35 -15.31 -10.34 -11.23
C GLN A 35 -16.00 -9.19 -11.97
N MET A 36 -16.01 -8.02 -11.34
CA MET A 36 -16.35 -6.72 -11.93
C MET A 36 -15.13 -5.80 -11.89
N GLY A 37 -14.96 -4.96 -12.90
CA GLY A 37 -13.90 -3.93 -12.93
C GLY A 37 -12.85 -4.11 -14.02
N ARG A 38 -12.88 -5.20 -14.78
CA ARG A 38 -11.88 -5.50 -15.82
C ARG A 38 -12.45 -5.58 -17.25
N ASN A 39 -13.71 -5.22 -17.47
CA ASN A 39 -14.20 -5.12 -18.84
C ASN A 39 -13.66 -3.82 -19.50
N PRO A 40 -13.43 -3.83 -20.84
CA PRO A 40 -12.81 -2.68 -21.51
C PRO A 40 -13.61 -1.37 -21.38
N GLN A 41 -14.94 -1.44 -21.36
CA GLN A 41 -15.80 -0.25 -21.23
C GLN A 41 -15.65 0.41 -19.87
N LEU A 42 -15.64 -0.39 -18.79
CA LEU A 42 -15.44 0.14 -17.43
C LEU A 42 -14.01 0.64 -17.23
N LEU A 43 -13.00 -0.07 -17.77
CA LEU A 43 -11.60 0.42 -17.73
C LEU A 43 -11.46 1.76 -18.46
N TRP A 44 -12.13 1.92 -19.60
CA TRP A 44 -12.17 3.20 -20.30
C TRP A 44 -12.88 4.29 -19.47
N HIS A 45 -13.99 3.96 -18.83
CA HIS A 45 -14.70 4.88 -17.94
C HIS A 45 -13.80 5.32 -16.76
N LEU A 46 -13.13 4.38 -16.11
CA LEU A 46 -12.18 4.66 -15.03
C LEU A 46 -11.02 5.56 -15.50
N ALA A 47 -10.42 5.24 -16.64
CA ALA A 47 -9.35 6.05 -17.21
C ALA A 47 -9.81 7.47 -17.54
N ARG A 48 -11.01 7.62 -18.13
CA ARG A 48 -11.60 8.93 -18.44
C ARG A 48 -11.89 9.73 -17.19
N THR A 49 -12.49 9.10 -16.15
CA THR A 49 -12.79 9.73 -14.87
C THR A 49 -11.51 10.22 -14.20
N HIS A 50 -10.48 9.36 -14.17
CA HIS A 50 -9.17 9.74 -13.66
C HIS A 50 -8.57 10.93 -14.42
N TRP A 51 -8.58 10.88 -15.76
CA TRP A 51 -8.01 11.92 -16.62
C TRP A 51 -8.71 13.28 -16.49
N ARG A 52 -10.03 13.28 -16.22
CA ARG A 52 -10.81 14.52 -16.01
C ARG A 52 -10.55 15.18 -14.67
N GLY A 53 -10.02 14.43 -13.70
CA GLY A 53 -9.75 14.92 -12.36
C GLY A 53 -11.00 15.28 -11.54
N ASP A 54 -12.20 14.90 -12.01
CA ASP A 54 -13.42 15.09 -11.24
C ASP A 54 -13.61 13.96 -10.22
N ALA A 55 -13.24 14.25 -8.98
CA ALA A 55 -13.34 13.30 -7.89
C ALA A 55 -14.78 12.81 -7.64
N ARG A 56 -15.78 13.59 -8.03
CA ARG A 56 -17.21 13.26 -7.81
C ARG A 56 -17.72 12.16 -8.73
N GLU A 57 -17.12 11.99 -9.92
CA GLU A 57 -17.50 10.87 -10.81
C GLU A 57 -17.19 9.49 -10.16
N TRP A 58 -16.29 9.42 -9.15
CA TRP A 58 -15.96 8.17 -8.48
C TRP A 58 -17.06 7.62 -7.59
N PHE A 59 -17.98 8.46 -7.10
CA PHE A 59 -19.18 7.99 -6.38
C PHE A 59 -20.06 7.09 -7.23
N ALA A 60 -20.29 7.42 -8.49
CA ALA A 60 -21.07 6.58 -9.39
C ALA A 60 -20.37 5.22 -9.68
N ILE A 61 -19.04 5.18 -9.63
CA ILE A 61 -18.26 3.94 -9.77
C ILE A 61 -18.44 3.07 -8.53
N ASP A 62 -18.40 3.66 -7.33
CA ASP A 62 -18.63 2.96 -6.07
C ASP A 62 -20.06 2.44 -5.98
N ASP A 63 -21.08 3.24 -6.41
CA ASP A 63 -22.48 2.81 -6.52
C ASP A 63 -22.63 1.57 -7.41
N LEU A 64 -21.97 1.56 -8.57
CA LEU A 64 -21.98 0.41 -9.47
C LEU A 64 -21.32 -0.82 -8.84
N ALA A 65 -20.20 -0.65 -8.14
CA ALA A 65 -19.48 -1.73 -7.49
C ALA A 65 -20.32 -2.41 -6.39
N ILE A 66 -20.93 -1.60 -5.55
CA ILE A 66 -21.82 -2.08 -4.47
C ILE A 66 -23.11 -2.69 -5.03
N ALA A 67 -23.76 -2.08 -6.02
CA ALA A 67 -24.94 -2.65 -6.65
C ALA A 67 -24.66 -4.04 -7.25
N ALA A 68 -23.52 -4.19 -7.93
CA ALA A 68 -23.09 -5.48 -8.47
C ALA A 68 -22.81 -6.52 -7.37
N ALA A 69 -22.18 -6.11 -6.26
CA ALA A 69 -21.92 -6.99 -5.13
C ALA A 69 -23.22 -7.47 -4.47
N ARG A 70 -24.15 -6.56 -4.18
CA ARG A 70 -25.46 -6.88 -3.60
C ARG A 70 -26.26 -7.82 -4.49
N ALA A 71 -26.35 -7.54 -5.79
CA ALA A 71 -27.01 -8.41 -6.76
C ALA A 71 -26.36 -9.80 -6.82
N ARG A 72 -25.03 -9.87 -6.71
CA ARG A 72 -24.29 -11.13 -6.73
C ARG A 72 -24.50 -11.95 -5.45
N ILE A 73 -24.49 -11.31 -4.30
CA ILE A 73 -24.80 -11.93 -3.02
C ILE A 73 -26.21 -12.51 -3.05
N ALA A 74 -27.20 -11.71 -3.43
CA ALA A 74 -28.58 -12.14 -3.49
C ALA A 74 -28.84 -13.33 -4.44
N ALA A 75 -28.12 -13.38 -5.59
CA ALA A 75 -28.38 -14.41 -6.62
C ALA A 75 -27.55 -15.69 -6.44
N HIS A 76 -26.39 -15.63 -5.76
CA HIS A 76 -25.42 -16.73 -5.81
C HIS A 76 -24.75 -17.05 -4.48
N ASP A 77 -24.96 -16.26 -3.44
CA ASP A 77 -24.39 -16.44 -2.09
C ASP A 77 -22.90 -16.84 -2.13
N PRO A 78 -22.00 -15.96 -2.64
CA PRO A 78 -20.59 -16.29 -2.71
C PRO A 78 -19.97 -16.39 -1.31
N ALA A 79 -19.14 -17.40 -1.07
CA ALA A 79 -18.46 -17.59 0.21
C ALA A 79 -17.52 -16.42 0.57
N VAL A 80 -16.97 -15.72 -0.45
CA VAL A 80 -16.18 -14.50 -0.28
C VAL A 80 -16.64 -13.45 -1.28
N THR A 81 -16.90 -12.25 -0.77
CA THR A 81 -17.11 -11.04 -1.58
C THR A 81 -16.12 -9.98 -1.16
N PHE A 82 -15.38 -9.43 -2.12
CA PHE A 82 -14.45 -8.30 -1.91
C PHE A 82 -14.87 -7.14 -2.79
N VAL A 83 -15.01 -5.95 -2.21
CA VAL A 83 -15.34 -4.72 -2.93
C VAL A 83 -14.33 -3.65 -2.57
N ALA A 84 -13.64 -3.10 -3.58
CA ALA A 84 -12.86 -1.89 -3.41
C ALA A 84 -13.70 -0.67 -3.78
N LEU A 85 -13.76 0.31 -2.90
CA LEU A 85 -14.43 1.60 -3.10
C LEU A 85 -13.35 2.68 -3.24
N LEU A 86 -13.48 3.53 -4.24
CA LEU A 86 -12.39 4.41 -4.70
C LEU A 86 -12.65 5.89 -4.42
N ALA A 87 -13.91 6.28 -4.20
CA ALA A 87 -14.29 7.68 -4.06
C ALA A 87 -13.59 8.37 -2.89
N LEU A 88 -13.44 7.70 -1.75
CA LEU A 88 -12.78 8.28 -0.57
C LEU A 88 -11.33 8.66 -0.86
N ASP A 89 -10.55 7.77 -1.46
CA ASP A 89 -9.16 8.02 -1.85
C ASP A 89 -9.07 9.17 -2.85
N LYS A 90 -9.90 9.14 -3.90
CA LYS A 90 -9.89 10.17 -4.96
C LYS A 90 -10.32 11.55 -4.47
N CYS A 91 -11.33 11.62 -3.60
CA CYS A 91 -11.73 12.85 -2.93
C CYS A 91 -10.64 13.36 -1.98
N SER A 92 -9.99 12.46 -1.25
CA SER A 92 -8.90 12.81 -0.34
C SER A 92 -7.72 13.41 -1.09
N HIS A 93 -7.29 12.83 -2.21
CA HIS A 93 -6.25 13.41 -3.04
C HIS A 93 -6.62 14.80 -3.57
N ALA A 94 -7.82 14.94 -4.14
CA ALA A 94 -8.23 16.15 -4.86
C ALA A 94 -8.59 17.33 -3.94
N SER A 95 -9.26 17.07 -2.82
CA SER A 95 -9.86 18.09 -1.94
C SER A 95 -9.30 18.08 -0.52
N GLY A 96 -8.55 17.05 -0.13
CA GLY A 96 -8.04 16.81 1.22
C GLY A 96 -8.85 15.76 1.98
N HIS A 97 -8.17 14.97 2.79
CA HIS A 97 -8.78 13.85 3.54
C HIS A 97 -9.76 14.30 4.64
N GLU A 98 -9.72 15.57 5.06
CA GLU A 98 -10.68 16.18 6.01
C GLU A 98 -11.75 17.03 5.30
N SER A 99 -11.79 17.03 3.98
CA SER A 99 -12.70 17.85 3.17
C SER A 99 -14.16 17.39 3.29
N ALA A 100 -15.08 18.28 2.85
CA ALA A 100 -16.50 17.92 2.74
C ALA A 100 -16.73 16.77 1.76
N ASP A 101 -15.95 16.69 0.66
CA ASP A 101 -16.07 15.61 -0.33
C ASP A 101 -15.60 14.26 0.26
N ALA A 102 -14.49 14.24 1.03
CA ALA A 102 -14.04 13.04 1.73
C ALA A 102 -15.06 12.56 2.79
N ARG A 103 -15.62 13.49 3.57
CA ARG A 103 -16.70 13.16 4.52
C ARG A 103 -17.94 12.62 3.84
N ARG A 104 -18.31 13.18 2.69
CA ARG A 104 -19.43 12.68 1.87
C ARG A 104 -19.16 11.25 1.39
N ALA A 105 -17.91 10.93 1.00
CA ALA A 105 -17.56 9.57 0.60
C ALA A 105 -17.70 8.57 1.75
N VAL A 106 -17.34 8.96 2.99
CA VAL A 106 -17.58 8.12 4.18
C VAL A 106 -19.07 7.94 4.45
N LEU A 107 -19.89 8.98 4.30
CA LEU A 107 -21.35 8.86 4.47
C LEU A 107 -21.98 7.96 3.39
N ALA A 108 -21.54 8.07 2.14
CA ALA A 108 -21.99 7.17 1.07
C ALA A 108 -21.59 5.70 1.35
N LEU A 109 -20.38 5.48 1.89
CA LEU A 109 -19.95 4.15 2.34
C LEU A 109 -20.90 3.61 3.43
N ASP A 110 -21.25 4.43 4.42
CA ASP A 110 -22.19 4.04 5.50
C ASP A 110 -23.58 3.67 4.95
N GLU A 111 -24.12 4.47 4.01
CA GLU A 111 -25.36 4.18 3.31
C GLU A 111 -25.29 2.84 2.55
N HIS A 112 -24.20 2.56 1.86
CA HIS A 112 -23.96 1.30 1.15
C HIS A 112 -23.93 0.10 2.10
N VAL A 113 -23.23 0.25 3.22
CA VAL A 113 -23.15 -0.80 4.26
C VAL A 113 -24.52 -1.03 4.90
N GLY A 114 -25.26 0.04 5.19
CA GLY A 114 -26.63 -0.02 5.71
C GLY A 114 -27.57 -0.76 4.76
N ALA A 115 -27.48 -0.46 3.46
CA ALA A 115 -28.29 -1.15 2.43
C ALA A 115 -27.92 -2.63 2.28
N LEU A 116 -26.63 -2.98 2.33
CA LEU A 116 -26.16 -4.37 2.31
C LEU A 116 -26.66 -5.13 3.55
N ARG A 117 -26.52 -4.53 4.73
CA ARG A 117 -27.02 -5.09 5.98
C ARG A 117 -28.52 -5.40 5.90
N ALA A 118 -29.33 -4.42 5.46
CA ALA A 118 -30.78 -4.61 5.30
C ALA A 118 -31.15 -5.75 4.33
N ASP A 119 -30.36 -5.94 3.26
CA ASP A 119 -30.55 -7.07 2.33
C ASP A 119 -30.26 -8.42 3.02
N LEU A 120 -29.17 -8.52 3.76
CA LEU A 120 -28.75 -9.72 4.48
C LEU A 120 -29.71 -10.06 5.64
N GLU A 121 -30.19 -9.05 6.39
CA GLU A 121 -31.21 -9.22 7.42
C GLU A 121 -32.52 -9.74 6.82
N ARG A 122 -32.97 -9.18 5.69
CA ARG A 122 -34.15 -9.61 4.98
C ARG A 122 -34.03 -11.04 4.42
N ALA A 123 -32.84 -11.42 4.01
CA ALA A 123 -32.51 -12.77 3.57
C ALA A 123 -32.35 -13.77 4.73
N GLY A 124 -32.28 -13.30 5.98
CA GLY A 124 -32.03 -14.13 7.17
C GLY A 124 -30.59 -14.63 7.31
N THR A 125 -29.65 -14.04 6.58
CA THR A 125 -28.24 -14.49 6.54
C THR A 125 -27.28 -13.55 7.28
N TRP A 126 -27.78 -12.45 7.86
CA TRP A 126 -26.93 -11.49 8.58
C TRP A 126 -26.13 -12.14 9.71
N ASP A 127 -26.76 -13.05 10.46
CA ASP A 127 -26.14 -13.73 11.58
C ASP A 127 -25.10 -14.79 11.19
N GLU A 128 -25.02 -15.16 9.93
CA GLU A 128 -24.01 -16.04 9.37
C GLU A 128 -22.92 -15.28 8.58
N THR A 129 -23.12 -13.97 8.38
CA THR A 129 -22.23 -13.14 7.58
C THR A 129 -21.16 -12.46 8.45
N HIS A 130 -19.92 -12.54 8.02
CA HIS A 130 -18.82 -11.71 8.53
C HIS A 130 -18.59 -10.53 7.57
N LEU A 131 -18.89 -9.33 8.03
CA LEU A 131 -18.64 -8.09 7.30
C LEU A 131 -17.44 -7.37 7.92
N TRP A 132 -16.43 -7.09 7.09
CA TRP A 132 -15.26 -6.34 7.47
C TRP A 132 -15.08 -5.13 6.56
N ILE A 133 -14.81 -3.98 7.15
CA ILE A 133 -14.52 -2.72 6.44
C ILE A 133 -13.14 -2.28 6.90
N THR A 134 -12.25 -2.11 5.96
CA THR A 134 -10.88 -1.65 6.20
C THR A 134 -10.39 -0.80 5.04
N SER A 135 -9.22 -0.19 5.18
CA SER A 135 -8.53 0.53 4.11
C SER A 135 -7.16 -0.09 3.85
N ASP A 136 -6.61 0.16 2.69
CA ASP A 136 -5.24 -0.20 2.31
C ASP A 136 -4.20 0.77 2.88
N HIS A 137 -4.56 2.05 3.09
CA HIS A 137 -3.74 3.10 3.68
C HIS A 137 -4.61 4.21 4.27
N GLY A 138 -3.99 5.07 5.07
CA GLY A 138 -4.54 6.35 5.46
C GLY A 138 -3.99 7.50 4.59
N HIS A 139 -4.20 8.75 4.99
CA HIS A 139 -3.77 9.95 4.28
C HIS A 139 -3.18 10.99 5.22
N SER A 140 -2.30 11.86 4.67
CA SER A 140 -1.83 13.09 5.34
C SER A 140 -1.90 14.30 4.40
N PRO A 141 -1.98 15.54 4.93
CA PRO A 141 -2.05 16.73 4.09
C PRO A 141 -0.73 16.96 3.35
N VAL A 142 -0.81 17.49 2.13
CA VAL A 142 0.33 17.96 1.33
C VAL A 142 0.39 19.48 1.39
N ARG A 143 1.57 20.02 1.71
CA ARG A 143 1.86 21.45 1.75
C ARG A 143 2.81 21.86 0.62
N ALA A 144 3.64 20.92 0.18
CA ALA A 144 4.62 21.14 -0.87
C ALA A 144 4.87 19.85 -1.67
N HIS A 145 5.33 20.03 -2.91
CA HIS A 145 5.65 18.95 -3.83
C HIS A 145 7.15 18.95 -4.14
N ASP A 146 7.74 17.77 -4.27
CA ASP A 146 9.13 17.60 -4.68
C ASP A 146 9.22 16.74 -5.95
N ASP A 147 9.67 17.32 -7.04
CA ASP A 147 9.95 16.57 -8.28
C ASP A 147 11.30 15.85 -8.14
N LEU A 148 11.31 14.69 -7.48
CA LEU A 148 12.50 13.86 -7.33
C LEU A 148 13.16 13.53 -8.67
N ALA A 149 12.36 13.21 -9.69
CA ALA A 149 12.88 12.87 -11.00
C ALA A 149 13.54 14.09 -11.67
N GLY A 150 12.96 15.27 -11.50
CA GLY A 150 13.56 16.55 -11.92
C GLY A 150 14.87 16.80 -11.19
N ALA A 151 14.90 16.69 -9.88
CA ALA A 151 16.09 16.89 -9.07
C ALA A 151 17.26 15.96 -9.48
N ILE A 152 16.95 14.69 -9.74
CA ILE A 152 17.95 13.72 -10.20
C ILE A 152 18.46 14.07 -11.61
N ARG A 153 17.59 14.59 -12.51
CA ARG A 153 18.03 15.11 -13.82
C ARG A 153 18.93 16.33 -13.69
N ASP A 154 18.59 17.25 -12.79
CA ASP A 154 19.39 18.47 -12.54
C ASP A 154 20.77 18.13 -11.94
N ALA A 155 20.89 16.99 -11.24
CA ALA A 155 22.15 16.41 -10.79
C ALA A 155 22.97 15.74 -11.91
N GLY A 156 22.49 15.77 -13.17
CA GLY A 156 23.20 15.28 -14.35
C GLY A 156 22.87 13.86 -14.77
N HIS A 157 21.86 13.21 -14.16
CA HIS A 157 21.46 11.86 -14.50
C HIS A 157 20.40 11.81 -15.61
N ARG A 158 20.38 10.71 -16.35
CA ARG A 158 19.36 10.41 -17.37
C ARG A 158 18.27 9.54 -16.75
N VAL A 159 17.09 10.13 -16.56
CA VAL A 159 16.05 9.55 -15.69
C VAL A 159 14.85 9.05 -16.50
N ILE A 160 14.46 7.79 -16.26
CA ILE A 160 13.13 7.28 -16.58
C ILE A 160 12.20 7.61 -15.41
N ALA A 161 11.10 8.29 -15.68
CA ALA A 161 10.02 8.54 -14.72
C ALA A 161 8.73 8.82 -15.48
N HIS A 162 7.58 8.58 -14.86
CA HIS A 162 6.30 9.01 -15.43
C HIS A 162 6.28 10.53 -15.64
N PRO A 163 5.74 11.06 -16.77
CA PRO A 163 5.23 10.32 -17.95
C PRO A 163 6.32 9.90 -18.96
N TRP A 164 7.58 10.26 -18.74
CA TRP A 164 8.70 10.05 -19.67
C TRP A 164 9.38 8.70 -19.46
N VAL A 165 8.68 7.63 -19.86
CA VAL A 165 9.14 6.24 -19.64
C VAL A 165 10.13 5.74 -20.71
N PHE A 166 10.34 6.51 -21.79
CA PHE A 166 11.25 6.16 -22.88
C PHE A 166 12.47 7.09 -22.93
N THR A 167 13.37 6.92 -21.98
CA THR A 167 14.65 7.65 -21.94
C THR A 167 15.78 6.71 -22.37
N PRO A 168 16.35 6.86 -23.58
CA PRO A 168 17.43 5.99 -24.03
C PRO A 168 18.66 6.10 -23.11
N ARG A 169 19.27 4.96 -22.78
CA ARG A 169 20.47 4.86 -21.93
C ARG A 169 20.27 5.58 -20.58
N ALA A 170 19.10 5.50 -19.99
CA ALA A 170 18.86 6.01 -18.66
C ALA A 170 19.74 5.28 -17.64
N ASP A 171 20.32 6.02 -16.71
CA ASP A 171 21.12 5.48 -15.61
C ASP A 171 20.34 5.43 -14.30
N VAL A 172 19.19 6.11 -14.22
CA VAL A 172 18.27 6.06 -13.07
C VAL A 172 16.83 5.90 -13.56
N ALA A 173 16.04 5.08 -12.85
CA ALA A 173 14.58 5.10 -12.99
C ALA A 173 13.93 5.44 -11.63
N VAL A 174 12.94 6.34 -11.66
CA VAL A 174 12.18 6.77 -10.48
C VAL A 174 10.74 6.32 -10.62
N MET A 175 10.27 5.50 -9.70
CA MET A 175 8.91 4.97 -9.65
C MET A 175 8.24 5.41 -8.36
N VAL A 176 7.45 6.48 -8.45
CA VAL A 176 6.67 7.01 -7.34
C VAL A 176 5.45 6.11 -7.09
N SER A 177 5.15 5.82 -5.84
CA SER A 177 4.00 5.04 -5.41
C SER A 177 3.26 5.75 -4.28
N GLY A 178 1.94 5.89 -4.39
CA GLY A 178 1.11 6.62 -3.42
C GLY A 178 1.51 8.08 -3.24
N ASN A 179 2.39 8.60 -4.08
CA ASN A 179 3.03 9.91 -4.10
C ASN A 179 3.95 10.23 -2.90
N ALA A 180 3.87 9.50 -1.79
CA ALA A 180 4.74 9.74 -0.62
C ALA A 180 5.83 8.68 -0.45
N MET A 181 6.04 7.81 -1.45
CA MET A 181 7.15 6.86 -1.51
C MET A 181 7.65 6.75 -2.94
N ALA A 182 8.94 6.53 -3.11
CA ALA A 182 9.51 6.23 -4.42
C ALA A 182 10.58 5.14 -4.35
N HIS A 183 10.54 4.26 -5.35
CA HIS A 183 11.63 3.35 -5.68
C HIS A 183 12.57 4.03 -6.67
N ILE A 184 13.86 3.93 -6.42
CA ILE A 184 14.91 4.43 -7.31
C ILE A 184 15.73 3.24 -7.75
N TYR A 185 15.76 3.00 -9.05
CA TYR A 185 16.51 1.91 -9.67
C TYR A 185 17.74 2.51 -10.35
N LEU A 186 18.89 2.01 -10.00
CA LEU A 186 20.19 2.44 -10.49
C LEU A 186 20.64 1.50 -11.62
N ASP A 187 21.11 2.06 -12.74
CA ASP A 187 21.44 1.29 -13.93
C ASP A 187 20.28 0.36 -14.38
N PRO A 188 19.06 0.86 -14.68
CA PRO A 188 17.85 0.06 -14.87
C PRO A 188 17.89 -0.90 -16.07
N HIS A 189 18.92 -0.82 -16.90
CA HIS A 189 19.17 -1.77 -17.99
C HIS A 189 19.87 -3.06 -17.53
N ASP A 190 20.49 -3.02 -16.37
CA ASP A 190 21.06 -4.18 -15.70
C ASP A 190 19.92 -4.96 -15.03
N ARG A 191 19.76 -6.24 -15.36
CA ARG A 191 18.64 -7.05 -14.87
C ARG A 191 18.95 -7.74 -13.56
N GLU A 192 20.21 -7.79 -13.18
CA GLU A 192 20.65 -8.38 -11.93
C GLU A 192 20.54 -7.35 -10.80
N ARG A 193 19.82 -7.69 -9.75
CA ARG A 193 19.72 -6.83 -8.59
C ARG A 193 21.06 -6.75 -7.88
N ARG A 194 21.53 -5.53 -7.69
CA ARG A 194 22.72 -5.24 -6.89
C ARG A 194 22.33 -4.62 -5.56
N TRP A 195 23.16 -4.85 -4.56
CA TRP A 195 22.95 -4.34 -3.21
C TRP A 195 23.79 -3.10 -2.96
N TRP A 196 23.37 -2.27 -2.00
CA TRP A 196 24.02 -1.01 -1.70
C TRP A 196 25.55 -1.08 -1.54
N PRO A 197 26.15 -2.09 -0.86
CA PRO A 197 27.62 -2.18 -0.77
C PRO A 197 28.35 -2.22 -2.11
N ALA A 198 27.74 -2.76 -3.15
CA ALA A 198 28.30 -2.80 -4.50
C ALA A 198 27.96 -1.54 -5.34
N LEU A 199 26.99 -0.76 -4.92
CA LEU A 199 26.51 0.44 -5.62
C LEU A 199 27.12 1.74 -5.06
N ARG A 200 27.47 1.74 -3.79
CA ARG A 200 27.82 2.94 -3.03
C ARG A 200 28.94 3.78 -3.68
N ASP A 201 30.00 3.17 -4.18
CA ASP A 201 31.16 3.89 -4.69
C ASP A 201 30.79 4.81 -5.87
N ARG A 202 29.82 4.40 -6.68
CA ARG A 202 29.29 5.19 -7.79
C ARG A 202 28.13 6.10 -7.40
N TRP A 203 27.28 5.68 -6.45
CA TRP A 203 25.98 6.27 -6.21
C TRP A 203 25.83 7.00 -4.87
N THR A 204 26.91 7.12 -4.08
CA THR A 204 26.89 7.84 -2.79
C THR A 204 26.43 9.28 -2.96
N SER A 205 26.96 10.02 -3.95
CA SER A 205 26.57 11.42 -4.16
C SER A 205 25.07 11.57 -4.46
N LEU A 206 24.46 10.63 -5.19
CA LEU A 206 23.01 10.63 -5.41
C LEU A 206 22.25 10.33 -4.12
N ALA A 207 22.68 9.33 -3.36
CA ALA A 207 22.06 8.99 -2.07
C ALA A 207 22.13 10.14 -1.07
N ASP A 208 23.27 10.83 -0.99
CA ASP A 208 23.47 12.01 -0.14
C ASP A 208 22.60 13.17 -0.60
N MET A 209 22.51 13.43 -1.90
CA MET A 209 21.61 14.44 -2.44
C MET A 209 20.14 14.13 -2.10
N LEU A 210 19.72 12.87 -2.14
CA LEU A 210 18.37 12.49 -1.81
C LEU A 210 18.05 12.69 -0.33
N ILE A 211 18.90 12.25 0.58
CA ILE A 211 18.64 12.36 2.03
C ILE A 211 18.69 13.81 2.54
N GLU A 212 19.43 14.69 1.85
CA GLU A 212 19.49 16.11 2.19
C GLU A 212 18.25 16.90 1.74
N ARG A 213 17.38 16.32 0.91
CA ARG A 213 16.14 16.98 0.49
C ARG A 213 15.16 17.08 1.66
N GLU A 214 14.55 18.24 1.83
CA GLU A 214 13.55 18.49 2.88
C GLU A 214 12.33 17.56 2.75
N ALA A 215 11.99 17.19 1.53
CA ALA A 215 10.89 16.29 1.21
C ALA A 215 11.15 14.83 1.59
N VAL A 216 12.41 14.44 1.84
CA VAL A 216 12.78 13.06 2.18
C VAL A 216 12.95 12.93 3.69
N ASP A 217 12.09 12.12 4.29
CA ASP A 217 12.16 11.78 5.71
C ASP A 217 13.12 10.62 5.98
N LEU A 218 12.95 9.55 5.18
CA LEU A 218 13.76 8.33 5.30
C LEU A 218 14.32 7.93 3.93
N LEU A 219 15.59 7.56 3.90
CA LEU A 219 16.26 6.89 2.80
C LEU A 219 16.59 5.46 3.24
N ILE A 220 16.16 4.49 2.48
CA ILE A 220 16.32 3.07 2.73
C ILE A 220 17.32 2.51 1.72
N ARG A 221 18.37 1.88 2.22
CA ARG A 221 19.49 1.29 1.43
C ARG A 221 19.57 -0.21 1.71
N PRO A 222 19.04 -1.08 0.84
CA PRO A 222 19.16 -2.53 1.00
C PRO A 222 20.62 -2.99 0.85
N HIS A 223 21.17 -3.65 1.88
CA HIS A 223 22.53 -4.17 1.88
C HIS A 223 22.62 -5.61 1.39
N ASP A 224 21.62 -6.40 1.68
CA ASP A 224 21.38 -7.76 1.19
C ASP A 224 19.92 -8.16 1.48
N ALA A 225 19.55 -9.43 1.24
CA ALA A 225 18.19 -9.90 1.48
C ALA A 225 17.78 -9.92 2.97
N GLY A 226 18.71 -9.84 3.89
CA GLY A 226 18.49 -9.87 5.34
C GLY A 226 18.90 -8.62 6.07
N ARG A 227 19.54 -7.65 5.40
CA ARG A 227 20.05 -6.44 6.04
C ARG A 227 19.72 -5.20 5.25
N VAL A 228 19.06 -4.24 5.89
CA VAL A 228 18.69 -2.96 5.29
C VAL A 228 19.05 -1.81 6.21
N GLU A 229 19.63 -0.78 5.66
CA GLU A 229 19.97 0.45 6.36
C GLU A 229 18.87 1.49 6.14
N ILE A 230 18.45 2.13 7.23
CA ILE A 230 17.53 3.26 7.21
C ILE A 230 18.29 4.49 7.68
N CYS A 231 18.20 5.56 6.90
CA CYS A 231 18.84 6.84 7.19
C CYS A 231 17.77 7.94 7.25
N ALA A 232 17.94 8.87 8.17
CA ALA A 232 17.19 10.12 8.25
C ALA A 232 18.18 11.28 8.42
N ARG A 233 17.95 12.39 7.70
CA ARG A 233 18.87 13.52 7.66
C ARG A 233 19.34 14.01 9.04
N THR A 234 18.42 14.09 10.00
CA THR A 234 18.70 14.67 11.34
C THR A 234 18.62 13.64 12.47
N ARG A 235 18.11 12.43 12.20
CA ARG A 235 17.93 11.41 13.23
C ARG A 235 18.94 10.25 13.13
N GLY A 236 19.87 10.33 12.16
CA GLY A 236 20.95 9.37 12.01
C GLY A 236 20.59 8.15 11.18
N ALA A 237 21.23 7.01 11.48
CA ALA A 237 21.11 5.78 10.73
C ALA A 237 20.98 4.56 11.65
N ALA A 238 20.27 3.55 11.18
CA ALA A 238 20.09 2.26 11.85
C ALA A 238 20.03 1.12 10.83
N PHE A 239 20.32 -0.10 11.28
CA PHE A 239 20.08 -1.31 10.51
C PHE A 239 18.85 -2.04 11.03
N ILE A 240 18.06 -2.60 10.10
CA ILE A 240 17.14 -3.71 10.36
C ILE A 240 17.84 -4.97 9.84
N GLU A 241 17.98 -5.96 10.71
CA GLU A 241 18.66 -7.22 10.41
C GLU A 241 17.68 -8.37 10.57
N ARG A 242 17.55 -9.19 9.52
CA ARG A 242 16.69 -10.37 9.48
C ARG A 242 17.50 -11.63 9.70
N ALA A 243 17.14 -12.40 10.69
CA ALA A 243 17.65 -13.73 10.92
C ALA A 243 16.47 -14.72 10.97
N ARG A 244 16.32 -15.56 9.94
CA ARG A 244 15.14 -16.43 9.74
C ARG A 244 13.85 -15.57 9.70
N ASN A 245 12.91 -15.79 10.63
CA ASN A 245 11.66 -15.05 10.75
C ASN A 245 11.68 -13.99 11.87
N ARG A 246 12.87 -13.52 12.28
CA ARG A 246 13.02 -12.49 13.31
C ARG A 246 13.75 -11.29 12.76
N LEU A 247 13.39 -10.11 13.26
CA LEU A 247 13.97 -8.82 12.89
C LEU A 247 14.57 -8.17 14.13
N ALA A 248 15.78 -7.64 14.02
CA ALA A 248 16.42 -6.82 15.03
C ALA A 248 16.58 -5.40 14.51
N TYR A 249 16.50 -4.41 15.37
CA TYR A 249 16.77 -3.02 15.05
C TYR A 249 18.04 -2.54 15.76
N ARG A 250 18.99 -1.99 14.99
CA ARG A 250 20.33 -1.63 15.46
C ARG A 250 20.65 -0.18 15.10
N PRO A 251 20.37 0.79 15.99
CA PRO A 251 20.84 2.16 15.84
C PRO A 251 22.37 2.22 15.68
N GLN A 252 22.84 3.07 14.75
CA GLN A 252 24.28 3.27 14.49
C GLN A 252 24.71 4.68 14.93
N THR A 253 24.05 5.70 14.36
CA THR A 253 24.29 7.12 14.66
C THR A 253 22.96 7.81 14.90
N GLY A 254 22.43 7.73 16.12
CA GLY A 254 21.08 8.18 16.41
C GLY A 254 20.02 7.08 16.16
N ASP A 255 18.74 7.47 16.03
CA ASP A 255 17.62 6.55 15.94
C ASP A 255 16.57 7.06 14.93
N PRO A 256 16.67 6.71 13.64
CA PRO A 256 15.79 7.24 12.61
C PRO A 256 14.32 6.85 12.78
N LEU A 257 14.00 5.72 13.42
CA LEU A 257 12.63 5.28 13.67
C LEU A 257 12.12 5.59 15.09
N GLY A 258 13.00 5.97 16.01
CA GLY A 258 12.62 6.26 17.41
C GLY A 258 12.24 5.02 18.23
N LEU A 259 12.83 3.86 17.91
CA LEU A 259 12.48 2.58 18.53
C LEU A 259 13.44 2.16 19.65
N GLY A 260 14.62 2.82 19.76
CA GLY A 260 15.73 2.28 20.55
C GLY A 260 16.28 0.99 19.93
N GLU A 261 17.27 0.39 20.58
CA GLU A 261 17.78 -0.91 20.15
C GLU A 261 16.77 -2.02 20.49
N LEU A 262 16.38 -2.83 19.48
CA LEU A 262 15.49 -3.97 19.67
C LEU A 262 16.21 -5.30 19.38
N PRO A 263 16.03 -6.31 20.26
CA PRO A 263 16.54 -7.66 20.02
C PRO A 263 15.80 -8.30 18.82
N PRO A 264 16.21 -9.52 18.41
CA PRO A 264 15.46 -10.26 17.40
C PRO A 264 14.02 -10.58 17.86
N LEU A 265 13.04 -9.92 17.25
CA LEU A 265 11.60 -10.05 17.48
C LEU A 265 10.92 -10.71 16.27
N ASP A 266 9.82 -11.42 16.52
CA ASP A 266 8.98 -11.87 15.39
C ASP A 266 8.20 -10.69 14.78
N PRO A 267 7.60 -10.82 13.58
CA PRO A 267 6.89 -9.71 12.93
C PRO A 267 5.73 -9.14 13.76
N PHE A 268 5.09 -9.93 14.60
CA PHE A 268 4.01 -9.47 15.47
C PHE A 268 4.57 -8.66 16.65
N GLU A 269 5.61 -9.16 17.31
CA GLU A 269 6.35 -8.44 18.36
C GLU A 269 6.93 -7.11 17.82
N CYS A 270 7.45 -7.08 16.59
CA CYS A 270 7.93 -5.86 15.93
C CYS A 270 6.80 -4.84 15.73
N HIS A 271 5.61 -5.31 15.32
CA HIS A 271 4.45 -4.47 15.16
C HIS A 271 4.01 -3.87 16.50
N GLU A 272 3.90 -4.69 17.54
CA GLU A 272 3.55 -4.21 18.89
C GLU A 272 4.56 -3.17 19.39
N ALA A 273 5.86 -3.42 19.24
CA ALA A 273 6.92 -2.51 19.68
C ALA A 273 6.91 -1.15 18.97
N SER A 274 6.38 -1.07 17.75
CA SER A 274 6.34 0.15 16.93
C SER A 274 4.97 0.82 16.86
N LEU A 275 3.90 0.17 17.35
CA LEU A 275 2.51 0.58 17.14
C LEU A 275 2.22 2.02 17.60
N ASP A 276 2.74 2.42 18.75
CA ASP A 276 2.52 3.76 19.30
C ASP A 276 3.53 4.80 18.84
N GLY A 277 4.53 4.38 18.07
CA GLY A 277 5.57 5.23 17.52
C GLY A 277 5.12 6.02 16.28
N PRO A 278 6.02 6.88 15.75
CA PRO A 278 5.76 7.65 14.53
C PRO A 278 5.70 6.79 13.26
N TYR A 279 6.26 5.59 13.29
CA TYR A 279 6.37 4.66 12.15
C TYR A 279 5.88 3.25 12.52
N PRO A 280 4.54 3.06 12.71
CA PRO A 280 3.98 1.75 13.03
C PRO A 280 4.37 0.69 11.99
N ASP A 281 4.74 -0.51 12.44
CA ASP A 281 5.10 -1.66 11.61
C ASP A 281 6.31 -1.45 10.66
N ALA A 282 7.05 -0.34 10.77
CA ALA A 282 8.09 0.03 9.83
C ALA A 282 9.20 -1.02 9.67
N MET A 283 9.60 -1.70 10.74
CA MET A 283 10.62 -2.77 10.66
C MET A 283 10.21 -3.87 9.71
N VAL A 284 8.96 -4.34 9.82
CA VAL A 284 8.45 -5.44 8.99
C VAL A 284 8.24 -4.99 7.55
N GLN A 285 7.65 -3.80 7.36
CA GLN A 285 7.40 -3.22 6.03
C GLN A 285 8.71 -3.01 5.26
N VAL A 286 9.69 -2.36 5.88
CA VAL A 286 10.98 -2.07 5.25
C VAL A 286 11.76 -3.36 4.95
N ALA A 287 11.86 -4.28 5.91
CA ALA A 287 12.59 -5.52 5.71
C ALA A 287 11.96 -6.40 4.62
N SER A 288 10.63 -6.43 4.53
CA SER A 288 9.92 -7.21 3.50
C SER A 288 10.05 -6.57 2.12
N LEU A 289 9.86 -5.25 2.03
CA LEU A 289 10.00 -4.51 0.78
C LEU A 289 11.44 -4.54 0.26
N ALA A 290 12.43 -4.30 1.13
CA ALA A 290 13.84 -4.31 0.76
C ALA A 290 14.34 -5.68 0.26
N ALA A 291 13.80 -6.77 0.78
CA ALA A 291 14.15 -8.13 0.34
C ALA A 291 13.54 -8.51 -1.02
N ALA A 292 12.45 -7.85 -1.45
CA ALA A 292 11.76 -8.21 -2.69
C ALA A 292 12.63 -7.96 -3.92
N SER A 293 12.71 -8.93 -4.84
CA SER A 293 13.61 -8.91 -6.01
C SER A 293 13.35 -7.75 -6.98
N ARG A 294 12.15 -7.18 -6.97
CA ARG A 294 11.75 -6.05 -7.83
C ARG A 294 11.70 -4.72 -7.09
N SER A 295 12.17 -4.65 -5.86
CA SER A 295 12.30 -3.41 -5.11
C SER A 295 13.39 -2.52 -5.68
N GLY A 296 13.29 -1.20 -5.48
CA GLY A 296 14.34 -0.27 -5.87
C GLY A 296 15.67 -0.53 -5.14
N ASP A 297 16.75 -0.11 -5.75
CA ASP A 297 18.09 -0.14 -5.14
C ASP A 297 18.20 0.85 -3.99
N LEU A 298 17.47 1.97 -4.10
CA LEU A 298 17.18 2.92 -3.03
C LEU A 298 15.66 3.11 -2.94
N ILE A 299 15.15 3.33 -1.71
CA ILE A 299 13.75 3.64 -1.49
C ILE A 299 13.69 4.89 -0.62
N VAL A 300 12.82 5.82 -0.96
CA VAL A 300 12.60 7.04 -0.17
C VAL A 300 11.18 7.10 0.34
N SER A 301 11.02 7.55 1.58
CA SER A 301 9.74 7.85 2.22
C SER A 301 9.66 9.35 2.46
N ALA A 302 8.55 9.98 2.07
CA ALA A 302 8.38 11.41 2.16
C ALA A 302 8.23 11.89 3.60
N ALA A 303 8.70 13.10 3.84
CA ALA A 303 8.45 13.83 5.07
C ALA A 303 6.97 14.28 5.12
N ARG A 304 6.46 14.43 6.34
CA ARG A 304 5.08 14.91 6.55
C ARG A 304 4.85 16.26 5.89
N GLY A 305 3.79 16.35 5.09
CA GLY A 305 3.46 17.55 4.34
C GLY A 305 4.09 17.62 2.96
N TRP A 306 4.83 16.59 2.54
CA TRP A 306 5.44 16.49 1.24
C TRP A 306 4.91 15.29 0.45
N ASP A 307 4.95 15.41 -0.89
CA ASP A 307 4.84 14.29 -1.82
C ASP A 307 5.90 14.41 -2.93
N PHE A 308 6.13 13.30 -3.64
CA PHE A 308 7.10 13.19 -4.74
C PHE A 308 6.42 13.37 -6.09
N ARG A 309 5.65 14.44 -6.21
CA ARG A 309 4.88 14.70 -7.41
C ARG A 309 5.72 15.28 -8.52
N ALA A 310 5.59 14.73 -9.74
CA ALA A 310 6.22 15.30 -10.90
C ALA A 310 5.62 16.70 -11.24
N ARG A 311 6.47 17.61 -11.66
CA ARG A 311 6.13 19.01 -11.98
C ARG A 311 4.95 19.18 -12.95
N TYR A 312 4.69 18.16 -13.77
CA TYR A 312 3.72 18.22 -14.87
C TYR A 312 2.42 17.44 -14.63
N GLU A 313 2.19 16.94 -13.45
CA GLU A 313 0.94 16.25 -13.14
C GLU A 313 -0.23 17.24 -13.04
N PRO A 314 -1.29 17.08 -13.88
CA PRO A 314 -2.36 18.08 -13.97
C PRO A 314 -3.37 18.00 -12.81
N ILE A 315 -3.45 16.84 -12.11
CA ILE A 315 -4.46 16.61 -11.08
C ILE A 315 -3.94 17.16 -9.75
N PRO A 316 -4.70 18.00 -9.03
CA PRO A 316 -4.30 18.48 -7.71
C PRO A 316 -4.12 17.33 -6.72
N HIS A 317 -3.08 17.40 -5.90
CA HIS A 317 -2.86 16.50 -4.78
C HIS A 317 -2.65 17.35 -3.51
N VAL A 318 -3.70 17.51 -2.73
CA VAL A 318 -3.65 18.25 -1.45
C VAL A 318 -3.56 17.32 -0.25
N SER A 319 -3.61 16.02 -0.50
CA SER A 319 -3.41 14.95 0.46
C SER A 319 -2.75 13.75 -0.23
N THR A 320 -1.95 13.01 0.50
CA THR A 320 -1.08 11.94 -0.02
C THR A 320 -1.02 10.74 0.91
N HIS A 321 -0.45 9.64 0.41
CA HIS A 321 -0.20 8.41 1.16
C HIS A 321 1.05 7.69 0.63
N GLY A 322 1.44 6.56 1.25
CA GLY A 322 2.53 5.68 0.82
C GLY A 322 3.81 5.82 1.65
N ALA A 323 3.98 6.89 2.45
CA ALA A 323 5.07 7.00 3.40
C ALA A 323 4.86 6.05 4.61
N LEU A 324 5.92 5.83 5.38
CA LEU A 324 5.86 5.04 6.63
C LEU A 324 5.22 5.80 7.80
N LEU A 325 4.70 7.00 7.57
CA LEU A 325 4.07 7.83 8.59
C LEU A 325 2.87 7.14 9.24
N ARG A 326 2.69 7.38 10.54
CA ARG A 326 1.58 6.82 11.31
C ARG A 326 0.21 7.02 10.65
N GLU A 327 -0.05 8.21 10.11
CA GLU A 327 -1.29 8.56 9.43
C GLU A 327 -1.53 7.76 8.14
N HIS A 328 -0.49 7.24 7.50
CA HIS A 328 -0.59 6.39 6.32
C HIS A 328 -0.73 4.92 6.68
N MET A 329 -0.08 4.49 7.77
CA MET A 329 0.05 3.09 8.17
C MET A 329 -1.15 2.58 8.98
N LEU A 330 -1.75 3.44 9.80
CA LEU A 330 -2.89 3.04 10.61
C LEU A 330 -4.20 3.24 9.84
N VAL A 331 -4.96 2.17 9.72
CA VAL A 331 -6.24 2.13 9.03
C VAL A 331 -7.34 1.58 9.94
N PRO A 332 -8.62 1.94 9.70
CA PRO A 332 -9.73 1.38 10.47
C PRO A 332 -9.92 -0.11 10.14
N LEU A 333 -10.40 -0.86 11.13
CA LEU A 333 -11.00 -2.17 10.94
C LEU A 333 -12.34 -2.21 11.67
N LEU A 334 -13.43 -2.14 10.92
CA LEU A 334 -14.79 -2.23 11.44
C LEU A 334 -15.36 -3.61 11.11
N THR A 335 -16.05 -4.21 12.07
CA THR A 335 -16.60 -5.57 11.93
C THR A 335 -17.97 -5.66 12.57
N ASN A 336 -18.83 -6.52 12.03
CA ASN A 336 -20.14 -6.82 12.61
C ASN A 336 -20.10 -7.95 13.67
N ARG A 337 -18.93 -8.53 13.91
CA ARG A 337 -18.69 -9.57 14.91
C ARG A 337 -17.59 -9.15 15.87
N PRO A 338 -17.61 -9.60 17.13
CA PRO A 338 -16.53 -9.38 18.06
C PRO A 338 -15.20 -9.90 17.50
N LEU A 339 -14.14 -9.15 17.72
CA LEU A 339 -12.78 -9.57 17.44
C LEU A 339 -12.07 -10.04 18.71
N GLY A 340 -11.09 -10.92 18.55
CA GLY A 340 -10.15 -11.24 19.62
C GLY A 340 -9.38 -10.01 20.10
N ASN A 341 -8.60 -10.10 21.15
CA ASN A 341 -7.79 -8.99 21.69
C ASN A 341 -6.45 -8.82 20.93
N GLY A 342 -5.86 -7.61 21.05
CA GLY A 342 -4.52 -7.29 20.53
C GLY A 342 -4.52 -6.49 19.22
N PRO A 343 -3.36 -6.00 18.81
CA PRO A 343 -3.18 -5.23 17.59
C PRO A 343 -3.42 -6.10 16.34
N ARG A 344 -3.74 -5.44 15.25
CA ARG A 344 -4.08 -6.06 13.96
C ARG A 344 -3.21 -5.48 12.86
N ARG A 345 -2.88 -6.32 11.91
CA ARG A 345 -2.19 -5.94 10.68
C ARG A 345 -3.07 -6.31 9.48
N THR A 346 -2.94 -5.61 8.36
CA THR A 346 -3.70 -5.92 7.13
C THR A 346 -3.44 -7.33 6.61
N VAL A 347 -2.25 -7.89 6.88
CA VAL A 347 -1.91 -9.30 6.55
C VAL A 347 -2.76 -10.32 7.33
N ASP A 348 -3.41 -9.92 8.42
CA ASP A 348 -4.26 -10.79 9.25
C ASP A 348 -5.64 -11.04 8.61
N VAL A 349 -6.04 -10.24 7.61
CA VAL A 349 -7.33 -10.37 6.93
C VAL A 349 -7.45 -11.73 6.22
N MET A 350 -6.41 -12.17 5.51
CA MET A 350 -6.46 -13.44 4.79
C MET A 350 -6.57 -14.67 5.72
N PRO A 351 -5.71 -14.86 6.74
CA PRO A 351 -5.87 -15.98 7.67
C PRO A 351 -7.20 -15.95 8.41
N SER A 352 -7.75 -14.78 8.73
CA SER A 352 -9.07 -14.64 9.35
C SER A 352 -10.19 -15.07 8.39
N ALA A 353 -10.11 -14.67 7.12
CA ALA A 353 -11.08 -15.11 6.11
C ALA A 353 -11.03 -16.63 5.90
N LEU A 354 -9.85 -17.24 5.86
CA LEU A 354 -9.70 -18.68 5.75
C LEU A 354 -10.26 -19.39 6.98
N HIS A 355 -10.06 -18.85 8.18
CA HIS A 355 -10.61 -19.39 9.42
C HIS A 355 -12.14 -19.41 9.39
N VAL A 356 -12.78 -18.27 9.07
CA VAL A 356 -14.25 -18.17 8.94
C VAL A 356 -14.79 -19.16 7.92
N LEU A 357 -14.08 -19.37 6.82
CA LEU A 357 -14.49 -20.28 5.75
C LEU A 357 -14.19 -21.76 6.03
N GLY A 358 -13.51 -22.09 7.14
CA GLY A 358 -13.06 -23.44 7.44
C GLY A 358 -12.04 -23.98 6.43
N ILE A 359 -11.26 -23.11 5.80
CA ILE A 359 -10.24 -23.47 4.80
C ILE A 359 -8.87 -23.52 5.48
N PRO A 360 -8.17 -24.66 5.41
CA PRO A 360 -6.80 -24.75 5.93
C PRO A 360 -5.88 -23.76 5.23
N ALA A 361 -4.97 -23.15 5.99
CA ALA A 361 -3.93 -22.28 5.43
C ALA A 361 -3.07 -23.08 4.43
N PRO A 362 -2.77 -22.51 3.24
CA PRO A 362 -2.02 -23.21 2.18
C PRO A 362 -0.51 -23.34 2.50
N GLY A 363 -0.07 -22.86 3.64
CA GLY A 363 1.30 -22.82 4.09
C GLY A 363 1.47 -21.82 5.24
N ILE A 364 2.69 -21.33 5.43
CA ILE A 364 2.96 -20.28 6.41
C ILE A 364 2.42 -18.96 5.86
N LEU A 365 1.59 -18.28 6.62
CA LEU A 365 1.08 -16.95 6.32
C LEU A 365 1.77 -15.91 7.22
N ASP A 366 1.97 -14.70 6.72
CA ASP A 366 2.60 -13.60 7.46
C ASP A 366 1.69 -13.02 8.57
N GLY A 367 0.37 -13.27 8.47
CA GLY A 367 -0.63 -12.82 9.43
C GLY A 367 -1.14 -13.92 10.33
N ARG A 368 -1.92 -13.52 11.34
CA ARG A 368 -2.64 -14.40 12.29
C ARG A 368 -4.14 -14.11 12.21
N SER A 369 -4.98 -15.14 12.41
CA SER A 369 -6.43 -14.91 12.48
C SER A 369 -6.78 -14.03 13.69
N PHE A 370 -7.68 -13.07 13.49
CA PHE A 370 -8.26 -12.21 14.52
C PHE A 370 -9.71 -12.59 14.90
N VAL A 371 -10.22 -13.71 14.36
CA VAL A 371 -11.54 -14.27 14.66
C VAL A 371 -11.42 -15.66 15.28
#